data_1dc4c4e5cbac0a54128f97954a7d9279
#
_entry.id   1dc4c4e5cbac0a54128f97954a7d9279
#
_cell.length_a   1.000
_cell.length_b   1.000
_cell.length_c   1.000
_cell.angle_alpha   90.00
_cell.angle_beta   90.00
_cell.angle_gamma   90.00
#
_symmetry.space_group_name_H-M   'P 1'
#
loop_
_entity.id
_entity.type
_entity.pdbx_description
1 polymer ?
#
loop_
_entity_poly.entity_id
_entity_poly.type
_entity_poly.pdbx_seq_one_letter_code
_entity_poly.pdbx_strand_id
1 'polypeptide(L)'
;AQTGALLLAAGEFSHTPSRPAGMPNALYQKGYQATSTSNIGQGYRNLWEFTLSCADDAGESTLGHRRWLLNPSLTTIGMGYVEGSVTTVVTGGSTDAAGHDLVTWPSEGVFPAELVGSSTVWSCTPDPDKYDVSGSSLTVTVTDNHGGRCVLGESASAYGRLLPQVGAVWLP
;
A
#
# COMPACT_ATOMS: atom_id res chain seq x y z
N ALA A 1 12.87 4.25 -10.82
CA ALA A 1 12.08 3.02 -10.84
C ALA A 1 12.64 1.99 -11.85
N GLN A 2 12.78 2.32 -13.14
CA GLN A 2 13.23 1.34 -14.16
C GLN A 2 14.55 0.63 -13.83
N THR A 3 15.52 1.35 -13.26
CA THR A 3 16.79 0.74 -12.81
C THR A 3 16.61 -0.17 -11.60
N GLY A 4 15.61 0.07 -10.77
CA GLY A 4 15.24 -0.82 -9.67
C GLY A 4 14.68 -2.14 -10.19
N ALA A 5 13.72 -2.10 -11.12
CA ALA A 5 13.17 -3.29 -11.75
C ALA A 5 14.27 -4.10 -12.48
N LEU A 6 15.21 -3.43 -13.15
CA LEU A 6 16.36 -4.09 -13.77
C LEU A 6 17.25 -4.78 -12.72
N LEU A 7 17.49 -4.13 -11.58
CA LEU A 7 18.31 -4.71 -10.50
C LEU A 7 17.67 -5.96 -9.91
N LEU A 8 16.34 -5.94 -9.69
CA LEU A 8 15.58 -7.10 -9.22
C LEU A 8 15.58 -8.25 -10.24
N ALA A 9 15.42 -7.93 -11.53
CA ALA A 9 15.45 -8.94 -12.59
C ALA A 9 16.81 -9.61 -12.77
N ALA A 10 17.90 -8.86 -12.52
CA ALA A 10 19.28 -9.34 -12.67
C ALA A 10 19.86 -10.03 -11.42
N GLY A 11 19.17 -9.95 -10.28
CA GLY A 11 19.74 -10.40 -9.02
C GLY A 11 18.71 -10.89 -8.00
N GLU A 12 18.90 -10.48 -6.77
CA GLU A 12 18.11 -10.89 -5.62
C GLU A 12 16.82 -10.07 -5.51
N PHE A 13 15.69 -10.73 -5.20
CA PHE A 13 14.44 -10.06 -4.86
C PHE A 13 14.49 -9.55 -3.42
N SER A 14 14.86 -8.29 -3.26
CA SER A 14 15.06 -7.63 -1.97
C SER A 14 14.91 -6.13 -2.11
N HIS A 15 14.51 -5.44 -1.03
CA HIS A 15 14.61 -3.98 -0.95
C HIS A 15 16.05 -3.47 -0.94
N THR A 16 16.98 -4.32 -0.52
CA THR A 16 18.41 -4.02 -0.41
C THR A 16 19.26 -5.08 -1.11
N PRO A 17 19.04 -5.32 -2.42
CA PRO A 17 19.71 -6.40 -3.11
C PRO A 17 21.21 -6.16 -3.22
N SER A 18 21.99 -7.26 -3.23
CA SER A 18 23.41 -7.22 -3.53
C SER A 18 23.66 -6.83 -4.98
N ARG A 19 24.85 -6.29 -5.27
CA ARG A 19 25.22 -5.91 -6.63
C ARG A 19 25.48 -7.16 -7.48
N PRO A 20 24.72 -7.39 -8.57
CA PRO A 20 24.98 -8.51 -9.49
C PRO A 20 26.36 -8.41 -10.12
N ALA A 21 26.97 -9.57 -10.39
CA ALA A 21 28.26 -9.63 -11.07
C ALA A 21 28.20 -8.94 -12.45
N GLY A 22 29.17 -8.13 -12.75
CA GLY A 22 29.24 -7.38 -14.02
C GLY A 22 28.38 -6.13 -14.09
N MET A 23 27.49 -5.85 -13.14
CA MET A 23 26.69 -4.63 -13.15
C MET A 23 27.57 -3.40 -12.83
N PRO A 24 27.55 -2.35 -13.66
CA PRO A 24 28.26 -1.10 -13.37
C PRO A 24 27.80 -0.48 -12.04
N ASN A 25 28.74 0.02 -11.23
CA ASN A 25 28.41 0.55 -9.91
C ASN A 25 27.39 1.72 -9.96
N ALA A 26 27.49 2.61 -10.91
CA ALA A 26 26.55 3.73 -11.05
C ALA A 26 25.12 3.25 -11.34
N LEU A 27 24.96 2.18 -12.10
CA LEU A 27 23.64 1.57 -12.37
C LEU A 27 23.11 0.88 -11.12
N TYR A 28 23.95 0.12 -10.43
CA TYR A 28 23.61 -0.52 -9.16
C TYR A 28 23.11 0.48 -8.12
N GLN A 29 23.84 1.58 -7.89
CA GLN A 29 23.44 2.59 -6.91
C GLN A 29 22.06 3.20 -7.20
N LYS A 30 21.77 3.49 -8.47
CA LYS A 30 20.45 3.98 -8.88
C LYS A 30 19.35 2.92 -8.69
N GLY A 31 19.66 1.66 -9.00
CA GLY A 31 18.76 0.56 -8.78
C GLY A 31 18.47 0.33 -7.29
N TYR A 32 19.51 0.30 -6.47
CA TYR A 32 19.42 0.15 -5.02
C TYR A 32 18.58 1.24 -4.35
N GLN A 33 18.84 2.51 -4.72
CA GLN A 33 18.01 3.62 -4.23
C GLN A 33 16.54 3.45 -4.61
N ALA A 34 16.26 2.99 -5.83
CA ALA A 34 14.88 2.76 -6.27
C ALA A 34 14.24 1.59 -5.52
N THR A 35 14.91 0.45 -5.34
CA THR A 35 14.35 -0.71 -4.63
C THR A 35 14.10 -0.42 -3.16
N SER A 36 14.98 0.34 -2.50
CA SER A 36 14.86 0.67 -1.07
C SER A 36 13.71 1.64 -0.74
N THR A 37 13.14 2.32 -1.75
CA THR A 37 12.06 3.32 -1.60
C THR A 37 10.81 2.98 -2.40
N SER A 38 10.64 1.71 -2.76
CA SER A 38 9.55 1.25 -3.64
C SER A 38 8.70 0.16 -2.98
N ASN A 39 7.46 0.05 -3.44
CA ASN A 39 6.81 -1.25 -3.49
C ASN A 39 7.50 -2.08 -4.58
N ILE A 40 7.91 -3.29 -4.26
CA ILE A 40 8.60 -4.20 -5.18
C ILE A 40 7.76 -5.45 -5.42
N GLY A 41 7.84 -5.99 -6.63
CA GLY A 41 7.13 -7.21 -7.01
C GLY A 41 7.91 -8.07 -7.99
N GLN A 42 7.62 -9.37 -7.99
CA GLN A 42 8.19 -10.33 -8.93
C GLN A 42 7.13 -11.31 -9.42
N GLY A 43 7.24 -11.73 -10.67
CA GLY A 43 6.29 -12.65 -11.31
C GLY A 43 5.04 -11.98 -11.90
N TYR A 44 4.99 -10.67 -11.99
CA TYR A 44 3.87 -9.92 -12.56
C TYR A 44 3.98 -9.81 -14.08
N ARG A 45 2.85 -9.85 -14.77
CA ARG A 45 2.80 -9.75 -16.23
C ARG A 45 2.94 -8.31 -16.74
N ASN A 46 2.58 -7.34 -15.91
CA ASN A 46 2.63 -5.92 -16.24
C ASN A 46 2.47 -5.04 -14.99
N LEU A 47 2.65 -3.73 -15.17
CA LEU A 47 2.52 -2.73 -14.11
C LEU A 47 1.11 -2.65 -13.50
N TRP A 48 0.07 -2.84 -14.33
CA TRP A 48 -1.32 -2.76 -13.88
C TRP A 48 -1.64 -3.88 -12.88
N GLU A 49 -1.27 -5.12 -13.21
CA GLU A 49 -1.46 -6.28 -12.31
C GLU A 49 -0.77 -6.06 -10.96
N PHE A 50 0.46 -5.57 -10.97
CA PHE A 50 1.18 -5.24 -9.75
C PHE A 50 0.52 -4.12 -8.95
N THR A 51 0.06 -3.05 -9.62
CA THR A 51 -0.62 -1.94 -8.96
C THR A 51 -1.91 -2.40 -8.27
N LEU A 52 -2.71 -3.24 -8.93
CA LEU A 52 -3.91 -3.83 -8.33
C LEU A 52 -3.57 -4.73 -7.13
N SER A 53 -2.51 -5.53 -7.24
CA SER A 53 -2.04 -6.37 -6.14
C SER A 53 -1.62 -5.52 -4.93
N CYS A 54 -0.92 -4.42 -5.13
CA CYS A 54 -0.58 -3.48 -4.06
C CYS A 54 -1.82 -2.80 -3.46
N ALA A 55 -2.83 -2.51 -4.28
CA ALA A 55 -4.07 -1.89 -3.82
C ALA A 55 -4.96 -2.87 -3.04
N ASP A 56 -5.04 -4.13 -3.47
CA ASP A 56 -5.77 -5.18 -2.74
C ASP A 56 -5.03 -5.60 -1.48
N ASP A 57 -3.72 -5.79 -1.56
CA ASP A 57 -2.76 -6.06 -0.47
C ASP A 57 -3.22 -7.12 0.56
N ALA A 58 -4.07 -8.06 0.11
CA ALA A 58 -4.78 -9.01 0.97
C ALA A 58 -3.83 -9.98 1.71
N GLY A 59 -2.61 -10.17 1.20
CA GLY A 59 -1.57 -11.02 1.81
C GLY A 59 -0.79 -10.34 2.93
N GLU A 60 -0.91 -9.00 3.07
CA GLU A 60 -0.10 -8.20 3.98
C GLU A 60 -0.91 -7.71 5.19
N SER A 61 -0.61 -8.25 6.35
CA SER A 61 -1.35 -7.92 7.59
C SER A 61 -1.29 -6.43 7.99
N THR A 62 -0.32 -5.69 7.48
CA THR A 62 -0.14 -4.25 7.72
C THR A 62 -0.70 -3.38 6.60
N LEU A 63 -1.09 -3.98 5.46
CA LEU A 63 -1.44 -3.30 4.22
C LEU A 63 -0.35 -2.30 3.79
N GLY A 64 0.91 -2.70 3.92
CA GLY A 64 2.05 -1.82 3.73
C GLY A 64 2.13 -1.24 2.32
N HIS A 65 1.92 -2.07 1.29
CA HIS A 65 1.99 -1.64 -0.11
C HIS A 65 0.85 -0.67 -0.45
N ARG A 66 -0.39 -0.98 -0.02
CA ARG A 66 -1.57 -0.12 -0.20
C ARG A 66 -1.37 1.24 0.45
N ARG A 67 -0.90 1.26 1.69
CA ARG A 67 -0.72 2.49 2.47
C ARG A 67 0.32 3.42 1.86
N TRP A 68 1.40 2.87 1.33
CA TRP A 68 2.36 3.66 0.56
C TRP A 68 1.76 4.20 -0.73
N LEU A 69 1.00 3.37 -1.46
CA LEU A 69 0.35 3.77 -2.71
C LEU A 69 -0.72 4.85 -2.50
N LEU A 70 -1.47 4.76 -1.42
CA LEU A 70 -2.54 5.71 -1.05
C LEU A 70 -2.08 6.80 -0.07
N ASN A 71 -0.77 6.96 0.13
CA ASN A 71 -0.27 8.01 1.02
C ASN A 71 -0.66 9.39 0.49
N PRO A 72 -1.44 10.19 1.24
CA PRO A 72 -1.90 11.52 0.79
C PRO A 72 -0.75 12.51 0.55
N SER A 73 0.42 12.29 1.15
CA SER A 73 1.61 13.10 0.89
C SER A 73 2.36 12.69 -0.39
N LEU A 74 1.93 11.64 -1.08
CA LEU A 74 2.55 11.18 -2.33
C LEU A 74 2.14 12.09 -3.49
N THR A 75 3.09 12.84 -4.04
CA THR A 75 2.86 13.75 -5.17
C THR A 75 3.45 13.26 -6.47
N THR A 76 4.38 12.32 -6.39
CA THR A 76 5.05 11.78 -7.57
C THR A 76 5.28 10.29 -7.39
N ILE A 77 4.89 9.53 -8.39
CA ILE A 77 5.09 8.09 -8.46
C ILE A 77 5.98 7.76 -9.67
N GLY A 78 6.92 6.82 -9.48
CA GLY A 78 7.73 6.29 -10.57
C GLY A 78 7.54 4.79 -10.68
N MET A 79 7.32 4.28 -11.88
CA MET A 79 7.14 2.85 -12.13
C MET A 79 8.22 2.30 -13.04
N GLY A 80 8.62 1.05 -12.82
CA GLY A 80 9.57 0.30 -13.64
C GLY A 80 9.18 -1.16 -13.73
N TYR A 81 9.39 -1.73 -14.92
CA TYR A 81 9.11 -3.14 -15.21
C TYR A 81 10.21 -3.76 -16.06
N VAL A 82 10.72 -4.91 -15.63
CA VAL A 82 11.69 -5.73 -16.38
C VAL A 82 11.40 -7.19 -16.11
N GLU A 83 11.01 -7.94 -17.13
CA GLU A 83 10.87 -9.41 -17.07
C GLU A 83 10.12 -9.93 -15.84
N GLY A 84 8.99 -9.32 -15.52
CA GLY A 84 8.17 -9.71 -14.37
C GLY A 84 8.58 -9.07 -13.05
N SER A 85 9.74 -8.42 -12.98
CA SER A 85 10.17 -7.64 -11.82
C SER A 85 9.64 -6.21 -11.90
N VAL A 86 9.07 -5.73 -10.81
CA VAL A 86 8.44 -4.41 -10.73
C VAL A 86 9.00 -3.61 -9.58
N THR A 87 9.16 -2.31 -9.79
CA THR A 87 9.37 -1.33 -8.73
C THR A 87 8.42 -0.15 -8.92
N THR A 88 7.72 0.22 -7.85
CA THR A 88 6.91 1.43 -7.81
C THR A 88 7.43 2.32 -6.69
N VAL A 89 8.20 3.36 -7.05
CA VAL A 89 8.73 4.35 -6.11
C VAL A 89 7.56 5.15 -5.54
N VAL A 90 7.37 5.08 -4.24
CA VAL A 90 6.21 5.63 -3.51
C VAL A 90 6.63 6.67 -2.45
N THR A 91 7.86 7.13 -2.50
CA THR A 91 8.41 8.14 -1.58
C THR A 91 8.65 9.48 -2.28
N GLY A 92 8.07 9.66 -3.48
CA GLY A 92 8.23 10.86 -4.29
C GLY A 92 7.32 11.99 -3.84
N GLY A 93 7.92 13.09 -3.45
CA GLY A 93 7.21 14.29 -3.02
C GLY A 93 6.99 14.35 -1.52
N SER A 94 6.86 15.55 -1.03
CA SER A 94 6.43 15.88 0.31
C SER A 94 5.68 17.19 0.18
N THR A 95 4.39 17.13 0.19
CA THR A 95 3.56 18.28 0.46
C THR A 95 2.77 17.97 1.71
N ASP A 96 2.41 19.00 2.44
CA ASP A 96 1.42 18.86 3.50
C ASP A 96 0.23 18.11 2.92
N ALA A 97 -0.18 17.04 3.57
CA ALA A 97 -1.32 16.20 3.17
C ALA A 97 -2.65 16.97 3.27
N ALA A 98 -2.64 18.19 2.76
CA ALA A 98 -3.70 19.16 2.94
C ALA A 98 -5.01 18.66 2.35
N GLY A 99 -5.96 18.38 3.22
CA GLY A 99 -7.36 18.27 2.85
C GLY A 99 -8.00 16.89 2.89
N HIS A 100 -7.29 15.84 3.24
CA HIS A 100 -7.89 14.51 3.38
C HIS A 100 -8.08 14.16 4.85
N ASP A 101 -9.32 14.15 5.34
CA ASP A 101 -9.60 13.72 6.71
C ASP A 101 -9.40 12.20 6.88
N LEU A 102 -9.79 11.45 5.87
CA LEU A 102 -9.72 10.00 5.84
C LEU A 102 -9.29 9.52 4.45
N VAL A 103 -8.40 8.53 4.39
CA VAL A 103 -8.10 7.78 3.18
C VAL A 103 -8.66 6.38 3.35
N THR A 104 -9.63 6.02 2.52
CA THR A 104 -10.35 4.74 2.63
C THR A 104 -10.13 3.85 1.41
N TRP A 105 -10.17 2.55 1.62
CA TRP A 105 -10.27 1.54 0.58
C TRP A 105 -11.35 0.52 1.01
N PRO A 106 -12.42 0.37 0.26
CA PRO A 106 -12.83 1.15 -0.93
C PRO A 106 -12.97 2.65 -0.64
N SER A 107 -12.77 3.48 -1.68
CA SER A 107 -12.92 4.92 -1.55
C SER A 107 -14.39 5.32 -1.45
N GLU A 108 -14.65 6.50 -0.90
CA GLU A 108 -15.98 7.09 -0.85
C GLU A 108 -16.58 7.25 -2.25
N GLY A 109 -17.91 7.16 -2.35
CA GLY A 109 -18.67 7.34 -3.58
C GLY A 109 -18.81 6.06 -4.39
N VAL A 110 -18.68 6.17 -5.72
CA VAL A 110 -18.79 5.01 -6.63
C VAL A 110 -17.44 4.33 -6.75
N PHE A 111 -17.40 3.07 -6.34
CA PHE A 111 -16.18 2.24 -6.40
C PHE A 111 -16.42 1.01 -7.30
N PRO A 112 -15.46 0.61 -8.16
CA PRO A 112 -15.61 -0.55 -9.03
C PRO A 112 -15.78 -1.84 -8.21
N ALA A 113 -16.94 -2.51 -8.37
CA ALA A 113 -17.26 -3.71 -7.59
C ALA A 113 -16.27 -4.87 -7.85
N GLU A 114 -15.70 -4.92 -9.04
CA GLU A 114 -14.70 -5.92 -9.44
C GLU A 114 -13.37 -5.80 -8.67
N LEU A 115 -13.14 -4.67 -8.02
CA LEU A 115 -11.96 -4.45 -7.17
C LEU A 115 -12.22 -4.80 -5.70
N VAL A 116 -13.43 -5.23 -5.35
CA VAL A 116 -13.82 -5.60 -4.00
C VAL A 116 -14.33 -7.03 -4.00
N GLY A 117 -13.46 -7.96 -3.69
CA GLY A 117 -13.83 -9.36 -3.50
C GLY A 117 -14.18 -9.70 -2.04
N SER A 118 -14.62 -10.92 -1.81
CA SER A 118 -14.93 -11.41 -0.45
C SER A 118 -13.71 -11.48 0.47
N SER A 119 -12.50 -11.45 -0.08
CA SER A 119 -11.23 -11.44 0.66
C SER A 119 -10.57 -10.06 0.72
N THR A 120 -11.17 -9.06 0.10
CA THR A 120 -10.60 -7.70 0.10
C THR A 120 -10.69 -7.08 1.50
N VAL A 121 -9.56 -6.75 2.05
CA VAL A 121 -9.45 -6.06 3.33
C VAL A 121 -9.83 -4.59 3.14
N TRP A 122 -10.82 -4.12 3.88
CA TRP A 122 -11.14 -2.69 3.92
C TRP A 122 -10.17 -1.97 4.83
N SER A 123 -9.85 -0.74 4.50
CA SER A 123 -8.95 0.07 5.32
C SER A 123 -9.40 1.52 5.39
N CYS A 124 -9.09 2.14 6.51
CA CYS A 124 -9.28 3.57 6.74
C CYS A 124 -8.03 4.10 7.42
N THR A 125 -7.41 5.11 6.85
CA THR A 125 -6.27 5.80 7.41
C THR A 125 -6.70 7.23 7.70
N PRO A 126 -6.91 7.60 8.98
CA PRO A 126 -7.25 8.95 9.37
C PRO A 126 -6.02 9.86 9.30
N ASP A 127 -6.26 11.15 9.13
CA ASP A 127 -5.23 12.18 9.22
C ASP A 127 -4.72 12.26 10.68
N PRO A 128 -3.44 11.98 10.95
CA PRO A 128 -2.91 11.98 12.30
C PRO A 128 -2.88 13.37 12.96
N ASP A 129 -2.95 14.44 12.18
CA ASP A 129 -3.01 15.80 12.71
C ASP A 129 -4.42 16.17 13.20
N LYS A 130 -5.44 15.43 12.78
CA LYS A 130 -6.85 15.66 13.14
C LYS A 130 -7.41 14.62 14.09
N TYR A 131 -6.91 13.40 14.03
CA TYR A 131 -7.46 12.24 14.76
C TYR A 131 -6.38 11.54 15.55
N ASP A 132 -6.54 11.49 16.86
CA ASP A 132 -5.70 10.66 17.71
C ASP A 132 -6.18 9.21 17.68
N VAL A 133 -5.44 8.35 16.99
CA VAL A 133 -5.71 6.91 16.89
C VAL A 133 -4.83 6.08 17.83
N SER A 134 -4.07 6.74 18.70
CA SER A 134 -3.20 6.07 19.70
C SER A 134 -3.98 5.54 20.90
N GLY A 135 -5.22 6.00 21.08
CA GLY A 135 -6.08 5.62 22.18
C GLY A 135 -6.89 4.35 21.93
N SER A 136 -7.35 3.77 23.02
CA SER A 136 -8.04 2.48 23.09
C SER A 136 -9.55 2.53 22.77
N SER A 137 -10.07 3.57 22.17
CA SER A 137 -11.53 3.80 22.04
C SER A 137 -12.05 3.94 20.62
N LEU A 138 -11.37 3.38 19.63
CA LEU A 138 -11.87 3.42 18.25
C LEU A 138 -13.04 2.45 18.07
N THR A 139 -14.17 2.97 17.61
CA THR A 139 -15.33 2.17 17.19
C THR A 139 -15.63 2.47 15.74
N VAL A 140 -15.75 1.45 14.94
CA VAL A 140 -16.16 1.56 13.54
C VAL A 140 -17.53 0.96 13.36
N THR A 141 -18.39 1.67 12.66
CA THR A 141 -19.72 1.18 12.29
C THR A 141 -19.80 1.09 10.77
N VAL A 142 -20.10 -0.10 10.27
CA VAL A 142 -20.44 -0.31 8.87
C VAL A 142 -21.97 -0.47 8.79
N THR A 143 -22.61 0.33 7.92
CA THR A 143 -24.06 0.28 7.73
C THR A 143 -24.34 0.01 6.25
N ASP A 144 -25.17 -0.97 5.95
CA ASP A 144 -25.63 -1.23 4.60
C ASP A 144 -26.81 -0.32 4.20
N ASN A 145 -27.21 -0.34 2.93
CA ASN A 145 -28.32 0.44 2.40
C ASN A 145 -29.72 -0.05 2.83
N HIS A 146 -29.81 -1.16 3.55
CA HIS A 146 -31.03 -1.71 4.11
C HIS A 146 -31.16 -1.46 5.62
N GLY A 147 -30.20 -0.74 6.20
CA GLY A 147 -30.18 -0.43 7.63
C GLY A 147 -29.52 -1.51 8.50
N GLY A 148 -28.99 -2.56 7.89
CA GLY A 148 -28.15 -3.53 8.57
C GLY A 148 -26.89 -2.84 9.12
N ARG A 149 -26.54 -3.14 10.38
CA ARG A 149 -25.45 -2.44 11.07
C ARG A 149 -24.49 -3.46 11.68
N CYS A 150 -23.22 -3.31 11.38
CA CYS A 150 -22.12 -4.02 12.01
C CYS A 150 -21.25 -3.03 12.78
N VAL A 151 -21.00 -3.27 14.06
CA VAL A 151 -20.11 -2.44 14.89
C VAL A 151 -18.86 -3.23 15.18
N LEU A 152 -17.72 -2.68 14.78
CA LEU A 152 -16.40 -3.23 14.97
C LEU A 152 -15.71 -2.44 16.09
N GLY A 153 -15.29 -3.12 17.15
CA GLY A 153 -14.58 -2.53 18.27
C GLY A 153 -13.25 -3.27 18.51
N GLU A 154 -12.48 -2.80 19.46
CA GLU A 154 -11.17 -3.38 19.82
C GLU A 154 -11.20 -4.87 20.17
N SER A 155 -12.30 -5.34 20.71
CA SER A 155 -12.50 -6.74 21.08
C SER A 155 -13.01 -7.61 19.91
N ALA A 156 -13.32 -7.02 18.76
CA ALA A 156 -13.79 -7.76 17.58
C ALA A 156 -12.61 -8.31 16.77
N SER A 157 -11.74 -9.08 17.40
CA SER A 157 -10.55 -9.69 16.79
C SER A 157 -10.86 -10.60 15.58
N ALA A 158 -12.13 -10.94 15.34
CA ALA A 158 -12.56 -11.72 14.20
C ALA A 158 -12.82 -10.88 12.94
N TYR A 159 -13.03 -9.57 13.07
CA TYR A 159 -13.48 -8.72 11.97
C TYR A 159 -12.67 -7.42 11.76
N GLY A 160 -11.66 -7.19 12.57
CA GLY A 160 -10.88 -5.97 12.40
C GLY A 160 -9.60 -5.96 13.22
N ARG A 161 -8.61 -5.25 12.73
CA ARG A 161 -7.35 -5.03 13.39
C ARG A 161 -7.05 -3.53 13.43
N LEU A 162 -6.92 -3.01 14.64
CA LEU A 162 -6.39 -1.69 14.87
C LEU A 162 -4.86 -1.76 14.86
N LEU A 163 -4.24 -0.96 14.00
CA LEU A 163 -2.80 -0.77 13.98
C LEU A 163 -2.51 0.67 14.40
N PRO A 164 -2.26 0.94 15.68
CA PRO A 164 -2.17 2.30 16.21
C PRO A 164 -1.14 3.18 15.51
N GLN A 165 -0.08 2.58 14.98
CA GLN A 165 0.99 3.29 14.28
C GLN A 165 0.73 3.52 12.79
N VAL A 166 -0.33 2.93 12.23
CA VAL A 166 -0.52 2.84 10.77
C VAL A 166 -1.97 3.03 10.32
N GLY A 167 -2.88 3.30 11.23
CA GLY A 167 -4.31 3.44 10.94
C GLY A 167 -5.11 2.16 11.24
N ALA A 168 -6.40 2.24 11.07
CA ALA A 168 -7.32 1.16 11.31
C ALA A 168 -7.50 0.31 10.03
N VAL A 169 -7.45 -1.02 10.21
CA VAL A 169 -7.59 -1.99 9.13
C VAL A 169 -8.68 -2.98 9.54
N TRP A 170 -9.65 -3.23 8.67
CA TRP A 170 -10.72 -4.19 8.90
C TRP A 170 -10.63 -5.33 7.90
N LEU A 171 -10.85 -6.52 8.41
CA LEU A 171 -11.07 -7.71 7.62
C LEU A 171 -12.57 -7.99 7.60
N PRO A 172 -13.22 -8.11 6.45
CA PRO A 172 -14.61 -8.54 6.37
C PRO A 172 -14.79 -9.99 6.82
#